data_e6c98afb07f73365f44f6abdb0a3ac65
#
_entry.id   e6c98afb07f73365f44f6abdb0a3ac65
#
_cell.length_a   1.000
_cell.length_b   1.000
_cell.length_c   1.000
_cell.angle_alpha   90.00
_cell.angle_beta   90.00
_cell.angle_gamma   90.00
#
_symmetry.space_group_name_H-M   'P 1'
#
loop_
_entity.id
_entity.type
_entity.pdbx_description
1 polymer ?
#
loop_
_entity_poly.entity_id
_entity_poly.type
_entity_poly.pdbx_seq_one_letter_code
_entity_poly.pdbx_strand_id
1 'polypeptide(L)'
;MRHRVDDLVVIQARGDLGPAQVGFVAGRRVGNAVRRNRARRRLREAVARIRLRPDTAYVIIAGPRVADVDFSVLVEWLRRAVGTDELARDEGA
;
A
#
# COMPACT_ATOMS: atom_id res chain seq x y z
N MET A 1 -0.07 -11.91 6.88
CA MET A 1 0.31 -10.87 7.85
C MET A 1 -0.45 -9.58 7.54
N ARG A 2 -0.90 -8.88 8.57
CA ARG A 2 -1.75 -7.70 8.42
C ARG A 2 -1.15 -6.54 9.21
N HIS A 3 -0.91 -5.42 8.54
CA HIS A 3 -0.37 -4.22 9.18
C HIS A 3 -1.27 -3.02 8.94
N ARG A 4 -1.61 -2.34 10.03
CA ARG A 4 -2.31 -1.06 9.93
C ARG A 4 -1.31 0.06 10.20
N VAL A 5 -1.27 1.04 9.30
CA VAL A 5 -0.50 2.25 9.48
C VAL A 5 -1.42 3.41 9.16
N ASP A 6 -1.73 4.21 10.18
CA ASP A 6 -2.64 5.34 10.05
C ASP A 6 -3.95 4.93 9.39
N ASP A 7 -4.27 5.47 8.22
CA ASP A 7 -5.56 5.25 7.59
C ASP A 7 -5.48 4.25 6.42
N LEU A 8 -4.55 3.30 6.52
CA LEU A 8 -4.52 2.20 5.57
C LEU A 8 -4.13 0.89 6.25
N VAL A 9 -4.50 -0.20 5.60
CA VAL A 9 -4.15 -1.55 6.04
C VAL A 9 -3.53 -2.28 4.87
N VAL A 10 -2.42 -2.97 5.12
CA VAL A 10 -1.77 -3.82 4.13
C VAL A 10 -1.81 -5.27 4.61
N ILE A 11 -2.34 -6.14 3.78
CA ILE A 11 -2.35 -7.57 4.04
C ILE A 11 -1.33 -8.20 3.09
N GLN A 12 -0.42 -8.99 3.64
CA GLN A 12 0.61 -9.68 2.86
C GLN A 12 0.43 -11.18 2.99
N ALA A 13 0.62 -11.86 1.87
CA ALA A 13 0.58 -13.32 1.84
C ALA A 13 1.56 -13.80 0.77
N ARG A 14 1.90 -15.09 0.82
CA ARG A 14 2.71 -15.70 -0.24
C ARG A 14 1.93 -15.63 -1.54
N GLY A 15 2.59 -15.12 -2.58
CA GLY A 15 2.01 -15.07 -3.92
C GLY A 15 2.67 -16.09 -4.85
N ASP A 16 2.40 -15.94 -6.13
CA ASP A 16 3.05 -16.74 -7.16
C ASP A 16 4.50 -16.29 -7.34
N LEU A 17 5.34 -17.14 -7.87
CA LEU A 17 6.71 -16.78 -8.21
C LEU A 17 6.72 -15.63 -9.21
N GLY A 18 7.57 -14.64 -8.96
CA GLY A 18 7.73 -13.51 -9.86
C GLY A 18 7.49 -12.17 -9.18
N PRO A 19 7.12 -11.15 -9.95
CA PRO A 19 6.88 -9.81 -9.40
C PRO A 19 5.76 -9.82 -8.38
N ALA A 20 5.82 -8.88 -7.45
CA ALA A 20 4.76 -8.71 -6.45
C ALA A 20 3.42 -8.45 -7.13
N GLN A 21 2.37 -9.02 -6.56
CA GLN A 21 1.00 -8.80 -7.00
C GLN A 21 0.33 -7.88 -6.01
N VAL A 22 -0.38 -6.85 -6.49
CA VAL A 22 -0.98 -5.85 -5.61
C VAL A 22 -2.43 -5.62 -5.99
N GLY A 23 -3.31 -5.75 -5.00
CA GLY A 23 -4.71 -5.37 -5.13
C GLY A 23 -5.01 -4.15 -4.28
N PHE A 24 -5.89 -3.28 -4.76
CA PHE A 24 -6.27 -2.05 -4.07
C PHE A 24 -7.76 -2.07 -3.76
N VAL A 25 -8.10 -1.79 -2.52
CA VAL A 25 -9.50 -1.77 -2.07
C VAL A 25 -9.81 -0.39 -1.51
N ALA A 26 -10.85 0.24 -2.03
CA ALA A 26 -11.38 1.48 -1.49
C ALA A 26 -12.90 1.29 -1.36
N GLY A 27 -13.35 1.08 -0.14
CA GLY A 27 -14.75 0.81 0.14
C GLY A 27 -15.58 2.06 0.41
N ARG A 28 -16.79 1.84 0.89
CA ARG A 28 -17.75 2.92 1.13
C ARG A 28 -17.25 3.97 2.12
N ARG A 29 -16.42 3.56 3.07
CA ARG A 29 -15.88 4.47 4.09
C ARG A 29 -15.03 5.58 3.48
N VAL A 30 -14.44 5.33 2.31
CA VAL A 30 -13.64 6.35 1.62
C VAL A 30 -14.52 7.45 1.06
N GLY A 31 -15.75 7.11 0.66
CA GLY A 31 -16.70 8.07 0.17
C GLY A 31 -17.37 7.60 -1.12
N ASN A 32 -17.75 8.55 -1.96
CA ASN A 32 -18.42 8.25 -3.23
C ASN A 32 -17.44 7.66 -4.25
N ALA A 33 -17.95 7.33 -5.43
CA ALA A 33 -17.17 6.68 -6.48
C ALA A 33 -15.95 7.52 -6.90
N VAL A 34 -16.11 8.83 -6.95
CA VAL A 34 -15.00 9.73 -7.33
C VAL A 34 -13.88 9.65 -6.30
N ARG A 35 -14.22 9.70 -5.02
CA ARG A 35 -13.21 9.61 -3.96
C ARG A 35 -12.57 8.23 -3.92
N ARG A 36 -13.34 7.17 -4.12
CA ARG A 36 -12.79 5.81 -4.15
C ARG A 36 -11.82 5.63 -5.30
N ASN A 37 -12.14 6.16 -6.47
CA ASN A 37 -11.25 6.10 -7.62
C ASN A 37 -9.98 6.90 -7.38
N ARG A 38 -10.11 8.08 -6.76
CA ARG A 38 -8.95 8.89 -6.38
C ARG A 38 -8.04 8.14 -5.43
N ALA A 39 -8.61 7.52 -4.40
CA ALA A 39 -7.82 6.77 -3.42
C ALA A 39 -7.06 5.62 -4.10
N ARG A 40 -7.73 4.84 -4.95
CA ARG A 40 -7.06 3.74 -5.65
C ARG A 40 -5.94 4.23 -6.55
N ARG A 41 -6.17 5.32 -7.29
CA ARG A 41 -5.15 5.88 -8.18
C ARG A 41 -3.95 6.38 -7.38
N ARG A 42 -4.20 7.06 -6.27
CA ARG A 42 -3.13 7.56 -5.41
C ARG A 42 -2.31 6.40 -4.83
N LEU A 43 -2.98 5.33 -4.38
CA LEU A 43 -2.29 4.15 -3.90
C LEU A 43 -1.42 3.52 -4.98
N ARG A 44 -1.95 3.42 -6.20
CA ARG A 44 -1.21 2.85 -7.32
C ARG A 44 0.05 3.67 -7.61
N GLU A 45 -0.07 4.98 -7.63
CA GLU A 45 1.07 5.86 -7.84
C GLU A 45 2.09 5.78 -6.69
N ALA A 46 1.60 5.69 -5.45
CA ALA A 46 2.47 5.62 -4.29
C ALA A 46 3.22 4.30 -4.23
N VAL A 47 2.57 3.19 -4.59
CA VAL A 47 3.21 1.88 -4.62
C VAL A 47 4.37 1.85 -5.62
N ALA A 48 4.28 2.61 -6.71
CA ALA A 48 5.36 2.71 -7.68
C ALA A 48 6.61 3.37 -7.11
N ARG A 49 6.52 4.02 -5.96
CA ARG A 49 7.63 4.71 -5.29
C ARG A 49 8.29 3.88 -4.21
N ILE A 50 7.77 2.68 -3.92
CA ILE A 50 8.30 1.85 -2.85
C ILE A 50 8.75 0.52 -3.41
N ARG A 51 9.52 -0.20 -2.60
CA ARG A 51 9.99 -1.54 -2.95
C ARG A 51 9.06 -2.58 -2.36
N LEU A 52 8.64 -3.53 -3.19
CA LEU A 52 7.83 -4.66 -2.76
C LEU A 52 8.64 -5.95 -2.90
N ARG A 53 8.35 -6.91 -2.04
CA ARG A 53 9.02 -8.21 -2.10
C ARG A 53 8.46 -9.02 -3.28
N PRO A 54 9.32 -9.68 -4.06
CA PRO A 54 8.84 -10.60 -5.08
C PRO A 54 8.14 -11.80 -4.44
N ASP A 55 7.41 -12.54 -5.22
CA ASP A 55 6.71 -13.76 -4.80
C ASP A 55 5.72 -13.51 -3.65
N THR A 56 5.21 -12.30 -3.57
CA THR A 56 4.32 -11.86 -2.48
C THR A 56 3.09 -11.21 -3.06
N ALA A 57 1.95 -11.49 -2.45
CA ALA A 57 0.68 -10.83 -2.78
C ALA A 57 0.35 -9.82 -1.69
N TYR A 58 -0.01 -8.62 -2.11
CA TYR A 58 -0.40 -7.53 -1.20
C TYR A 58 -1.82 -7.10 -1.50
N VAL A 59 -2.61 -6.88 -0.47
CA VAL A 59 -3.90 -6.19 -0.59
C VAL A 59 -3.81 -4.93 0.26
N ILE A 60 -4.03 -3.80 -0.36
CA ILE A 60 -3.94 -2.50 0.29
C ILE A 60 -5.32 -1.91 0.39
N ILE A 61 -5.77 -1.71 1.62
CA ILE A 61 -7.13 -1.24 1.93
C ILE A 61 -7.04 0.21 2.37
N ALA A 62 -7.71 1.09 1.62
CA ALA A 62 -7.70 2.51 1.89
C ALA A 62 -8.75 2.89 2.93
N GLY A 63 -8.37 3.75 3.87
CA GLY A 63 -9.33 4.50 4.69
C GLY A 63 -9.63 5.84 4.05
N PRO A 64 -10.52 6.63 4.67
CA PRO A 64 -10.98 7.90 4.09
C PRO A 64 -9.88 8.91 3.78
N ARG A 65 -8.84 8.98 4.63
CA ARG A 65 -7.79 9.98 4.49
C ARG A 65 -6.86 9.72 3.31
N VAL A 66 -6.86 8.51 2.77
CA VAL A 66 -5.99 8.17 1.63
C VAL A 66 -6.29 9.06 0.43
N ALA A 67 -7.53 9.47 0.26
CA ALA A 67 -7.93 10.33 -0.87
C ALA A 67 -7.38 11.75 -0.75
N ASP A 68 -7.05 12.21 0.45
CA ASP A 68 -6.78 13.63 0.70
C ASP A 68 -5.43 13.93 1.34
N VAL A 69 -4.79 12.95 1.98
CA VAL A 69 -3.52 13.18 2.68
C VAL A 69 -2.42 13.56 1.68
N ASP A 70 -1.45 14.34 2.15
CA ASP A 70 -0.27 14.66 1.34
C ASP A 70 0.31 13.39 0.73
N PHE A 71 0.68 13.44 -0.55
CA PHE A 71 1.17 12.27 -1.25
C PHE A 71 2.44 11.70 -0.61
N SER A 72 3.34 12.57 -0.14
CA SER A 72 4.56 12.12 0.53
C SER A 72 4.25 11.35 1.82
N VAL A 73 3.20 11.77 2.54
CA VAL A 73 2.75 11.08 3.75
C VAL A 73 2.17 9.72 3.39
N LEU A 74 1.40 9.65 2.32
CA LEU A 74 0.84 8.37 1.85
C LEU A 74 1.94 7.38 1.48
N VAL A 75 2.97 7.84 0.78
CA VAL A 75 4.12 6.99 0.43
C VAL A 75 4.78 6.47 1.70
N GLU A 76 4.94 7.33 2.71
CA GLU A 76 5.55 6.92 3.97
C GLU A 76 4.70 5.89 4.71
N TRP A 77 3.39 6.08 4.74
CA TRP A 77 2.48 5.08 5.33
C TRP A 77 2.66 3.72 4.66
N LEU A 78 2.72 3.70 3.33
CA LEU A 78 2.89 2.45 2.59
C LEU A 78 4.24 1.81 2.87
N ARG A 79 5.29 2.60 2.88
CA ARG A 79 6.64 2.09 3.15
C ARG A 79 6.69 1.40 4.51
N ARG A 80 6.10 2.01 5.51
CA ARG A 80 6.06 1.45 6.86
C ARG A 80 5.18 0.21 6.92
N ALA A 81 4.05 0.22 6.23
CA ALA A 81 3.11 -0.90 6.26
C ALA A 81 3.64 -2.14 5.57
N VAL A 82 4.44 -1.98 4.51
CA VAL A 82 5.00 -3.14 3.79
C VAL A 82 6.37 -3.56 4.33
N GLY A 83 6.97 -2.78 5.23
CA GLY A 83 8.26 -3.12 5.81
C GLY A 83 9.43 -2.93 4.85
N THR A 84 9.28 -2.04 3.88
CA THR A 84 10.31 -1.80 2.86
C THR A 84 11.63 -1.34 3.45
N ASP A 85 11.57 -0.59 4.55
CA ASP A 85 12.78 -0.11 5.20
C ASP A 85 13.61 -1.26 5.75
N GLU A 86 12.96 -2.28 6.31
CA GLU A 86 13.64 -3.47 6.79
C GLU A 86 14.30 -4.23 5.64
N LEU A 87 13.59 -4.36 4.52
CA LEU A 87 14.13 -5.03 3.35
C LEU A 87 15.36 -4.28 2.82
N ALA A 88 15.31 -2.97 2.79
CA ALA A 88 16.44 -2.15 2.34
C ALA A 88 17.64 -2.30 3.29
N ARG A 89 17.40 -2.37 4.59
CA ARG A 89 18.47 -2.57 5.57
C ARG A 89 19.12 -3.94 5.41
N ASP A 90 18.32 -4.97 5.18
CA ASP A 90 18.84 -6.30 4.96
C ASP A 90 19.74 -6.36 3.74
N GLU A 91 19.38 -5.68 2.69
CA GLU A 91 20.21 -5.59 1.49
C GLU A 91 21.48 -4.80 1.74
N GLY A 92 21.42 -3.81 2.61
CA GLY A 92 22.56 -2.96 2.95
C GLY A 92 23.56 -3.63 3.88
N ALA A 93 23.12 -4.69 4.53
CA ALA A 93 24.00 -5.43 5.42
C ALA A 93 24.89 -6.38 4.62
#